data_d42681cb27475067d3d10b1438e74fb4
#
_entry.id   d42681cb27475067d3d10b1438e74fb4
#
_cell.length_a   1.000
_cell.length_b   1.000
_cell.length_c   1.000
_cell.angle_alpha   90.00
_cell.angle_beta   90.00
_cell.angle_gamma   90.00
#
_symmetry.space_group_name_H-M   'P 1'
#
loop_
_entity.id
_entity.type
_entity.pdbx_description
1 polymer ?
#
loop_
_entity_poly.entity_id
_entity_poly.type
_entity_poly.pdbx_seq_one_letter_code
_entity_poly.pdbx_strand_id
1 'polypeptide(L)'
;MGVIKILMDAVLVRCPFLYALHSLLEALLVGQLPKWAVVGGERRAHMDRVSALLNDWAIRMDLPELERRRWRAAGLVHDLLRDSEPSKLRETLPSALVEVPSTILHGPAVAERLRSEGVDDGELLIAVAQHSLGDARFGRLGRALYAADFLEPGRAFLPEWRAELRERMPGDFDAVVAEVTEARIRNLIERGSKVSPQNIDFWYVMVGEAA
;
A
#
# COMPACT_ATOMS: atom_id res chain seq x y z
N MET A 1 24.82 34.74 16.30
CA MET A 1 23.75 34.32 15.38
C MET A 1 24.24 33.84 14.01
N GLY A 2 25.50 34.03 13.61
CA GLY A 2 26.03 33.64 12.30
C GLY A 2 26.48 32.17 12.18
N VAL A 3 27.00 31.57 13.24
CA VAL A 3 27.61 30.20 13.20
C VAL A 3 26.57 29.07 13.14
N ILE A 4 25.41 29.24 13.76
CA ILE A 4 24.33 28.23 13.76
C ILE A 4 23.67 28.15 12.37
N LYS A 5 23.52 29.27 11.67
CA LYS A 5 22.95 29.29 10.31
C LYS A 5 23.85 28.60 9.28
N ILE A 6 25.18 28.79 9.39
CA ILE A 6 26.15 28.10 8.50
C ILE A 6 26.21 26.62 8.76
N LEU A 7 26.00 26.12 9.99
CA LEU A 7 25.94 24.71 10.30
C LEU A 7 24.63 24.04 9.80
N MET A 8 23.51 24.78 9.82
CA MET A 8 22.25 24.26 9.25
C MET A 8 22.32 24.19 7.72
N ASP A 9 22.88 25.18 7.05
CA ASP A 9 23.05 25.17 5.60
C ASP A 9 24.07 24.08 5.15
N ALA A 10 25.09 23.79 5.95
CA ALA A 10 26.07 22.74 5.64
C ALA A 10 25.53 21.31 5.86
N VAL A 11 24.56 21.12 6.75
CA VAL A 11 23.87 19.81 6.94
C VAL A 11 22.86 19.55 5.83
N LEU A 12 22.18 20.59 5.33
CA LEU A 12 21.22 20.47 4.22
C LEU A 12 21.88 20.15 2.86
N VAL A 13 23.16 20.49 2.67
CA VAL A 13 23.90 20.21 1.42
C VAL A 13 24.46 18.78 1.34
N ARG A 14 24.44 17.99 2.43
CA ARG A 14 25.12 16.68 2.50
C ARG A 14 24.26 15.43 2.30
N CYS A 15 22.95 15.54 2.09
CA CYS A 15 22.11 14.36 1.78
C CYS A 15 21.06 14.67 0.71
N PRO A 16 21.43 14.77 -0.58
CA PRO A 16 20.44 14.87 -1.65
C PRO A 16 19.56 13.61 -1.78
N PHE A 17 19.91 12.52 -1.12
CA PHE A 17 19.14 11.25 -1.12
C PHE A 17 17.93 11.22 -0.18
N LEU A 18 17.78 12.20 0.74
CA LEU A 18 16.66 12.23 1.69
C LEU A 18 15.34 12.80 1.09
N TYR A 19 15.35 13.24 -0.17
CA TYR A 19 14.21 13.94 -0.80
C TYR A 19 13.77 13.36 -2.14
N ALA A 20 14.20 12.16 -2.52
CA ALA A 20 13.80 11.54 -3.78
C ALA A 20 13.27 10.13 -3.54
N LEU A 21 12.23 9.76 -4.28
CA LEU A 21 11.79 8.37 -4.33
C LEU A 21 12.83 7.52 -5.07
N HIS A 22 12.85 6.22 -4.79
CA HIS A 22 13.66 5.28 -5.56
C HIS A 22 13.31 5.36 -7.05
N SER A 23 14.31 5.25 -7.94
CA SER A 23 14.13 5.43 -9.40
C SER A 23 13.06 4.53 -10.02
N LEU A 24 12.88 3.30 -9.50
CA LEU A 24 11.82 2.38 -9.92
C LEU A 24 10.42 2.98 -9.60
N LEU A 25 10.24 3.56 -8.42
CA LEU A 25 8.98 4.20 -8.02
C LEU A 25 8.70 5.45 -8.86
N GLU A 26 9.76 6.23 -9.18
CA GLU A 26 9.67 7.37 -10.09
C GLU A 26 9.24 6.94 -11.51
N ALA A 27 9.80 5.85 -12.02
CA ALA A 27 9.45 5.30 -13.32
C ALA A 27 7.97 4.88 -13.39
N LEU A 28 7.44 4.28 -12.31
CA LEU A 28 6.02 3.93 -12.21
C LEU A 28 5.11 5.17 -12.29
N LEU A 29 5.48 6.27 -11.64
CA LEU A 29 4.72 7.53 -11.65
C LEU A 29 4.57 8.14 -13.06
N VAL A 30 5.49 7.84 -13.96
CA VAL A 30 5.43 8.25 -15.38
C VAL A 30 4.96 7.13 -16.31
N GLY A 31 4.36 6.06 -15.74
CA GLY A 31 3.72 5.00 -16.49
C GLY A 31 4.64 3.86 -16.95
N GLN A 32 5.91 3.86 -16.58
CA GLN A 32 6.87 2.84 -16.95
C GLN A 32 6.82 1.66 -15.97
N LEU A 33 6.40 0.50 -16.44
CA LEU A 33 6.40 -0.73 -15.64
C LEU A 33 7.78 -1.39 -15.65
N PRO A 34 8.22 -1.98 -14.50
CA PRO A 34 9.43 -2.78 -14.48
C PRO A 34 9.25 -4.05 -15.33
N LYS A 35 10.33 -4.56 -15.91
CA LYS A 35 10.29 -5.72 -16.83
C LYS A 35 9.71 -6.99 -16.20
N TRP A 36 9.77 -7.11 -14.89
CA TRP A 36 9.24 -8.25 -14.15
C TRP A 36 7.74 -8.13 -13.79
N ALA A 37 7.10 -6.99 -14.06
CA ALA A 37 5.67 -6.82 -13.81
C ALA A 37 4.84 -7.73 -14.72
N VAL A 38 3.81 -8.33 -14.14
CA VAL A 38 2.82 -9.15 -14.86
C VAL A 38 1.45 -8.53 -14.60
N VAL A 39 1.02 -7.65 -15.49
CA VAL A 39 -0.15 -6.78 -15.31
C VAL A 39 -0.99 -6.75 -16.58
N GLY A 40 -2.21 -7.29 -16.49
CA GLY A 40 -3.22 -7.14 -17.55
C GLY A 40 -3.89 -5.76 -17.53
N GLY A 41 -4.67 -5.44 -18.57
CA GLY A 41 -5.31 -4.13 -18.72
C GLY A 41 -6.24 -3.77 -17.57
N GLU A 42 -7.08 -4.71 -17.11
CA GLU A 42 -7.99 -4.50 -15.98
C GLU A 42 -7.25 -4.28 -14.67
N ARG A 43 -6.15 -5.03 -14.45
CA ARG A 43 -5.26 -4.87 -13.30
C ARG A 43 -4.61 -3.51 -13.31
N ARG A 44 -4.12 -3.07 -14.45
CA ARG A 44 -3.54 -1.73 -14.60
C ARG A 44 -4.55 -0.65 -14.24
N ALA A 45 -5.77 -0.73 -14.77
CA ALA A 45 -6.83 0.22 -14.47
C ALA A 45 -7.20 0.24 -12.97
N HIS A 46 -7.19 -0.93 -12.30
CA HIS A 46 -7.35 -1.03 -10.85
C HIS A 46 -6.25 -0.28 -10.10
N MET A 47 -4.97 -0.56 -10.42
CA MET A 47 -3.81 0.08 -9.79
C MET A 47 -3.83 1.61 -10.00
N ASP A 48 -4.23 2.08 -11.19
CA ASP A 48 -4.36 3.51 -11.50
C ASP A 48 -5.46 4.16 -10.63
N ARG A 49 -6.62 3.49 -10.42
CA ARG A 49 -7.68 4.00 -9.54
C ARG A 49 -7.26 4.02 -8.07
N VAL A 50 -6.56 2.98 -7.59
CA VAL A 50 -5.99 2.97 -6.23
C VAL A 50 -5.00 4.11 -6.04
N SER A 51 -4.10 4.31 -7.00
CA SER A 51 -3.13 5.41 -6.99
C SER A 51 -3.79 6.79 -6.99
N ALA A 52 -4.83 6.97 -7.79
CA ALA A 52 -5.60 8.23 -7.84
C ALA A 52 -6.29 8.51 -6.49
N LEU A 53 -6.88 7.50 -5.87
CA LEU A 53 -7.54 7.63 -4.57
C LEU A 53 -6.54 7.98 -3.46
N LEU A 54 -5.39 7.32 -3.42
CA LEU A 54 -4.31 7.65 -2.49
C LEU A 54 -3.78 9.07 -2.68
N ASN A 55 -3.67 9.53 -3.93
CA ASN A 55 -3.26 10.91 -4.22
C ASN A 55 -4.29 11.93 -3.73
N ASP A 56 -5.58 11.68 -3.95
CA ASP A 56 -6.66 12.55 -3.47
C ASP A 56 -6.62 12.68 -1.94
N TRP A 57 -6.54 11.58 -1.23
CA TRP A 57 -6.45 11.59 0.23
C TRP A 57 -5.18 12.30 0.72
N ALA A 58 -4.03 12.05 0.09
CA ALA A 58 -2.77 12.71 0.44
C ALA A 58 -2.82 14.23 0.24
N ILE A 59 -3.51 14.70 -0.81
CA ILE A 59 -3.75 16.14 -1.05
C ILE A 59 -4.66 16.71 0.03
N ARG A 60 -5.77 16.06 0.34
CA ARG A 60 -6.74 16.50 1.36
C ARG A 60 -6.16 16.49 2.77
N MET A 61 -5.12 15.68 3.02
CA MET A 61 -4.33 15.65 4.26
C MET A 61 -3.18 16.67 4.28
N ASP A 62 -3.03 17.47 3.22
CA ASP A 62 -1.94 18.42 3.05
C ASP A 62 -0.54 17.80 3.24
N LEU A 63 -0.36 16.54 2.76
CA LEU A 63 0.94 15.89 2.83
C LEU A 63 1.96 16.59 1.91
N PRO A 64 3.25 16.61 2.28
CA PRO A 64 4.32 17.10 1.42
C PRO A 64 4.34 16.39 0.05
N GLU A 65 4.81 17.08 -1.01
CA GLU A 65 4.82 16.54 -2.38
C GLU A 65 5.51 15.18 -2.48
N LEU A 66 6.61 14.98 -1.77
CA LEU A 66 7.32 13.70 -1.74
C LEU A 66 6.43 12.57 -1.19
N GLU A 67 5.69 12.82 -0.10
CA GLU A 67 4.75 11.86 0.47
C GLU A 67 3.57 11.59 -0.47
N ARG A 68 3.03 12.61 -1.13
CA ARG A 68 1.96 12.42 -2.14
C ARG A 68 2.43 11.51 -3.28
N ARG A 69 3.64 11.73 -3.78
CA ARG A 69 4.26 10.88 -4.80
C ARG A 69 4.49 9.46 -4.30
N ARG A 70 4.95 9.31 -3.07
CA ARG A 70 5.15 8.02 -2.40
C ARG A 70 3.84 7.24 -2.27
N TRP A 71 2.75 7.89 -1.86
CA TRP A 71 1.42 7.27 -1.77
C TRP A 71 0.91 6.84 -3.15
N ARG A 72 1.07 7.67 -4.16
CA ARG A 72 0.74 7.30 -5.55
C ARG A 72 1.52 6.08 -6.01
N ALA A 73 2.82 6.05 -5.75
CA ALA A 73 3.68 4.94 -6.11
C ALA A 73 3.25 3.64 -5.41
N ALA A 74 2.85 3.70 -4.13
CA ALA A 74 2.32 2.54 -3.41
C ALA A 74 1.08 1.95 -4.10
N GLY A 75 0.15 2.79 -4.57
CA GLY A 75 -1.00 2.36 -5.35
C GLY A 75 -0.64 1.74 -6.69
N LEU A 76 0.42 2.21 -7.36
CA LEU A 76 0.88 1.66 -8.63
C LEU A 76 1.69 0.37 -8.50
N VAL A 77 2.29 0.11 -7.33
CA VAL A 77 3.22 -1.01 -7.18
C VAL A 77 2.59 -2.25 -6.53
N HIS A 78 1.53 -2.08 -5.71
CA HIS A 78 1.05 -3.14 -4.81
C HIS A 78 0.66 -4.45 -5.51
N ASP A 79 0.15 -4.39 -6.72
CA ASP A 79 -0.40 -5.50 -7.49
C ASP A 79 0.41 -5.85 -8.76
N LEU A 80 1.68 -5.41 -8.87
CA LEU A 80 2.53 -5.64 -10.06
C LEU A 80 2.73 -7.13 -10.43
N LEU A 81 2.50 -8.05 -9.50
CA LEU A 81 2.60 -9.51 -9.70
C LEU A 81 1.27 -10.24 -9.47
N ARG A 82 0.15 -9.52 -9.40
CA ARG A 82 -1.15 -10.13 -9.09
C ARG A 82 -1.63 -11.11 -10.14
N ASP A 83 -1.30 -10.88 -11.39
CA ASP A 83 -1.68 -11.72 -12.53
C ASP A 83 -0.62 -12.81 -12.85
N SER A 84 0.41 -12.93 -12.01
CA SER A 84 1.44 -13.98 -12.16
C SER A 84 0.95 -15.34 -11.69
N GLU A 85 1.44 -16.40 -12.34
CA GLU A 85 1.22 -17.78 -11.89
C GLU A 85 1.88 -18.00 -10.52
N PRO A 86 1.12 -18.45 -9.48
CA PRO A 86 1.68 -18.65 -8.14
C PRO A 86 2.88 -19.61 -8.09
N SER A 87 2.92 -20.64 -8.94
CA SER A 87 4.06 -21.56 -9.05
C SER A 87 5.34 -20.83 -9.40
N LYS A 88 5.29 -19.96 -10.41
CA LYS A 88 6.45 -19.14 -10.84
C LYS A 88 6.90 -18.16 -9.76
N LEU A 89 5.95 -17.58 -9.00
CA LEU A 89 6.31 -16.71 -7.88
C LEU A 89 7.08 -17.49 -6.80
N ARG A 90 6.65 -18.71 -6.47
CA ARG A 90 7.30 -19.54 -5.44
C ARG A 90 8.74 -19.92 -5.78
N GLU A 91 9.07 -20.10 -7.07
CA GLU A 91 10.43 -20.42 -7.51
C GLU A 91 11.45 -19.31 -7.20
N THR A 92 10.98 -18.06 -7.11
CA THR A 92 11.84 -16.88 -6.95
C THR A 92 11.81 -16.29 -5.54
N LEU A 93 10.97 -16.84 -4.66
CA LEU A 93 10.77 -16.31 -3.31
C LEU A 93 11.64 -17.01 -2.26
N PRO A 94 12.04 -16.30 -1.20
CA PRO A 94 12.66 -16.92 -0.04
C PRO A 94 11.79 -18.05 0.52
N SER A 95 12.43 -19.09 1.07
CA SER A 95 11.75 -20.27 1.64
C SER A 95 10.68 -19.92 2.68
N ALA A 96 10.88 -18.84 3.43
CA ALA A 96 9.92 -18.35 4.42
C ALA A 96 8.56 -17.92 3.80
N LEU A 97 8.51 -17.63 2.50
CA LEU A 97 7.29 -17.22 1.79
C LEU A 97 6.64 -18.36 0.99
N VAL A 98 7.24 -19.54 0.94
CA VAL A 98 6.73 -20.69 0.16
C VAL A 98 5.36 -21.16 0.68
N GLU A 99 5.11 -21.08 1.98
CA GLU A 99 3.85 -21.49 2.61
C GLU A 99 2.74 -20.42 2.56
N VAL A 100 3.03 -19.22 2.06
CA VAL A 100 2.02 -18.15 1.93
C VAL A 100 0.92 -18.61 0.94
N PRO A 101 -0.37 -18.47 1.28
CA PRO A 101 -1.46 -18.84 0.39
C PRO A 101 -1.37 -18.13 -0.97
N SER A 102 -1.64 -18.85 -2.05
CA SER A 102 -1.52 -18.34 -3.43
C SER A 102 -2.34 -17.07 -3.69
N THR A 103 -3.47 -16.93 -3.01
CA THR A 103 -4.38 -15.78 -3.16
C THR A 103 -3.78 -14.45 -2.69
N ILE A 104 -2.79 -14.49 -1.79
CA ILE A 104 -2.16 -13.31 -1.18
C ILE A 104 -0.64 -13.25 -1.44
N LEU A 105 -0.09 -14.20 -2.18
CA LEU A 105 1.35 -14.35 -2.40
C LEU A 105 1.95 -13.18 -3.20
N HIS A 106 1.17 -12.54 -4.07
CA HIS A 106 1.62 -11.44 -4.93
C HIS A 106 2.18 -10.25 -4.13
N GLY A 107 1.55 -9.86 -3.01
CA GLY A 107 2.01 -8.75 -2.18
C GLY A 107 3.43 -8.97 -1.63
N PRO A 108 3.67 -10.07 -0.87
CA PRO A 108 5.03 -10.44 -0.45
C PRO A 108 6.02 -10.56 -1.61
N ALA A 109 5.59 -11.11 -2.76
CA ALA A 109 6.45 -11.25 -3.92
C ALA A 109 6.87 -9.90 -4.52
N VAL A 110 5.94 -8.94 -4.62
CA VAL A 110 6.26 -7.58 -5.06
C VAL A 110 7.22 -6.91 -4.09
N ALA A 111 6.97 -6.98 -2.78
CA ALA A 111 7.84 -6.37 -1.78
C ALA A 111 9.26 -6.94 -1.81
N GLU A 112 9.41 -8.26 -1.98
CA GLU A 112 10.72 -8.89 -2.12
C GLU A 112 11.43 -8.45 -3.40
N ARG A 113 10.68 -8.33 -4.51
CA ARG A 113 11.24 -7.85 -5.76
C ARG A 113 11.71 -6.40 -5.65
N LEU A 114 10.91 -5.52 -5.03
CA LEU A 114 11.30 -4.14 -4.74
C LEU A 114 12.59 -4.06 -3.91
N ARG A 115 12.68 -4.88 -2.84
CA ARG A 115 13.88 -4.94 -2.01
C ARG A 115 15.11 -5.38 -2.81
N SER A 116 14.96 -6.36 -3.67
CA SER A 116 16.06 -6.85 -4.54
C SER A 116 16.50 -5.81 -5.57
N GLU A 117 15.66 -4.88 -5.95
CA GLU A 117 15.97 -3.74 -6.83
C GLU A 117 16.53 -2.52 -6.06
N GLY A 118 16.69 -2.62 -4.73
CA GLY A 118 17.29 -1.59 -3.89
C GLY A 118 16.29 -0.61 -3.24
N VAL A 119 15.00 -0.87 -3.30
CA VAL A 119 14.02 -0.09 -2.52
C VAL A 119 14.17 -0.45 -1.04
N ASP A 120 14.51 0.54 -0.20
CA ASP A 120 14.75 0.40 1.25
C ASP A 120 13.69 1.09 2.13
N ASP A 121 12.59 1.57 1.53
CA ASP A 121 11.45 2.14 2.22
C ASP A 121 10.67 1.07 3.00
N GLY A 122 11.01 0.87 4.26
CA GLY A 122 10.47 -0.19 5.10
C GLY A 122 8.93 -0.12 5.28
N GLU A 123 8.35 1.09 5.41
CA GLU A 123 6.90 1.26 5.53
C GLU A 123 6.18 0.90 4.23
N LEU A 124 6.69 1.35 3.08
CA LEU A 124 6.15 1.00 1.77
C LEU A 124 6.24 -0.50 1.50
N LEU A 125 7.37 -1.12 1.83
CA LEU A 125 7.57 -2.56 1.65
C LEU A 125 6.59 -3.39 2.49
N ILE A 126 6.34 -3.00 3.76
CA ILE A 126 5.35 -3.66 4.61
C ILE A 126 3.93 -3.40 4.08
N ALA A 127 3.61 -2.16 3.69
CA ALA A 127 2.33 -1.82 3.10
C ALA A 127 2.01 -2.69 1.88
N VAL A 128 2.95 -2.81 0.94
CA VAL A 128 2.82 -3.63 -0.26
C VAL A 128 2.72 -5.12 0.07
N ALA A 129 3.58 -5.63 0.96
CA ALA A 129 3.57 -7.05 1.32
C ALA A 129 2.26 -7.50 1.95
N GLN A 130 1.63 -6.65 2.75
CA GLN A 130 0.51 -7.03 3.60
C GLN A 130 -0.82 -6.36 3.23
N HIS A 131 -0.90 -5.64 2.10
CA HIS A 131 -2.11 -4.91 1.68
C HIS A 131 -3.37 -5.79 1.59
N SER A 132 -3.23 -7.10 1.37
CA SER A 132 -4.37 -8.02 1.29
C SER A 132 -4.93 -8.44 2.65
N LEU A 133 -4.09 -8.55 3.68
CA LEU A 133 -4.48 -9.03 5.01
C LEU A 133 -4.60 -7.91 6.04
N GLY A 134 -3.88 -6.79 5.84
CA GLY A 134 -3.61 -5.83 6.89
C GLY A 134 -2.44 -6.27 7.77
N ASP A 135 -1.89 -5.36 8.54
CA ASP A 135 -0.78 -5.66 9.47
C ASP A 135 -0.81 -4.65 10.64
N ALA A 136 -0.68 -5.15 11.86
CA ALA A 136 -0.65 -4.31 13.08
C ALA A 136 0.49 -3.28 13.08
N ARG A 137 1.51 -3.47 12.25
CA ARG A 137 2.65 -2.55 12.08
C ARG A 137 2.40 -1.45 11.04
N PHE A 138 1.22 -1.42 10.41
CA PHE A 138 0.95 -0.39 9.40
C PHE A 138 1.03 1.01 9.99
N GLY A 139 1.88 1.83 9.41
CA GLY A 139 1.79 3.27 9.51
C GLY A 139 0.67 3.82 8.61
N ARG A 140 0.62 5.12 8.47
CA ARG A 140 -0.45 5.80 7.72
C ARG A 140 -0.54 5.35 6.26
N LEU A 141 0.60 5.17 5.58
CA LEU A 141 0.63 4.68 4.19
C LEU A 141 0.02 3.28 4.07
N GLY A 142 0.39 2.35 4.95
CA GLY A 142 -0.12 0.97 4.91
C GLY A 142 -1.63 0.90 5.11
N ARG A 143 -2.15 1.65 6.09
CA ARG A 143 -3.60 1.78 6.36
C ARG A 143 -4.34 2.40 5.18
N ALA A 144 -3.77 3.46 4.58
CA ALA A 144 -4.35 4.10 3.41
C ALA A 144 -4.40 3.16 2.20
N LEU A 145 -3.30 2.45 1.90
CA LEU A 145 -3.25 1.49 0.79
C LEU A 145 -4.26 0.35 0.98
N TYR A 146 -4.34 -0.21 2.20
CA TYR A 146 -5.30 -1.25 2.54
C TYR A 146 -6.76 -0.81 2.32
N ALA A 147 -7.10 0.41 2.73
CA ALA A 147 -8.42 0.98 2.51
C ALA A 147 -8.65 1.32 1.03
N ALA A 148 -7.67 1.92 0.33
CA ALA A 148 -7.80 2.33 -1.07
C ALA A 148 -7.98 1.14 -2.02
N ASP A 149 -7.24 0.03 -1.83
CA ASP A 149 -7.42 -1.20 -2.59
C ASP A 149 -8.86 -1.74 -2.45
N PHE A 150 -9.41 -1.69 -1.24
CA PHE A 150 -10.77 -2.13 -1.01
C PHE A 150 -11.81 -1.14 -1.56
N LEU A 151 -11.61 0.16 -1.40
CA LEU A 151 -12.60 1.21 -1.68
C LEU A 151 -12.56 1.76 -3.12
N GLU A 152 -11.58 1.38 -3.96
CA GLU A 152 -11.44 1.96 -5.29
C GLU A 152 -12.76 1.86 -6.10
N PRO A 153 -13.11 2.89 -6.90
CA PRO A 153 -14.46 3.03 -7.45
C PRO A 153 -14.85 1.99 -8.51
N GLY A 154 -13.92 1.19 -9.02
CA GLY A 154 -14.20 0.09 -9.96
C GLY A 154 -14.78 -1.17 -9.30
N ARG A 155 -14.87 -1.22 -7.98
CA ARG A 155 -15.45 -2.37 -7.26
C ARG A 155 -16.98 -2.30 -7.28
N ALA A 156 -17.63 -3.34 -7.81
CA ALA A 156 -19.09 -3.39 -7.96
C ALA A 156 -19.86 -3.71 -6.67
N PHE A 157 -19.21 -4.30 -5.65
CA PHE A 157 -19.87 -4.71 -4.41
C PHE A 157 -20.10 -3.52 -3.48
N LEU A 158 -21.34 -3.30 -3.03
CA LEU A 158 -21.77 -2.21 -2.14
C LEU A 158 -21.26 -0.83 -2.57
N PRO A 159 -21.60 -0.36 -3.79
CA PRO A 159 -20.98 0.84 -4.37
C PRO A 159 -21.32 2.11 -3.60
N GLU A 160 -22.54 2.27 -3.07
CA GLU A 160 -22.97 3.43 -2.29
C GLU A 160 -22.24 3.51 -0.96
N TRP A 161 -22.18 2.41 -0.21
CA TRP A 161 -21.44 2.34 1.06
C TRP A 161 -19.95 2.62 0.87
N ARG A 162 -19.34 2.08 -0.18
CA ARG A 162 -17.93 2.38 -0.51
C ARG A 162 -17.73 3.85 -0.89
N ALA A 163 -18.70 4.47 -1.58
CA ALA A 163 -18.65 5.88 -1.90
C ALA A 163 -18.71 6.74 -0.62
N GLU A 164 -19.60 6.40 0.31
CA GLU A 164 -19.68 7.06 1.61
C GLU A 164 -18.35 6.98 2.39
N LEU A 165 -17.74 5.80 2.45
CA LEU A 165 -16.44 5.65 3.12
C LEU A 165 -15.34 6.48 2.44
N ARG A 166 -15.33 6.56 1.10
CA ARG A 166 -14.38 7.42 0.38
C ARG A 166 -14.56 8.90 0.70
N GLU A 167 -15.81 9.37 0.84
CA GLU A 167 -16.10 10.77 1.21
C GLU A 167 -15.65 11.10 2.63
N ARG A 168 -15.81 10.17 3.57
CA ARG A 168 -15.34 10.32 4.95
C ARG A 168 -13.82 10.34 5.06
N MET A 169 -13.10 9.70 4.11
CA MET A 169 -11.64 9.81 4.05
C MET A 169 -11.21 11.21 3.56
N PRO A 170 -10.14 11.79 4.09
CA PRO A 170 -9.33 11.32 5.21
C PRO A 170 -9.79 11.85 6.59
N GLY A 171 -10.94 12.53 6.69
CA GLY A 171 -11.42 13.14 7.95
C GLY A 171 -11.59 12.13 9.08
N ASP A 172 -12.21 10.98 8.77
CA ASP A 172 -12.47 9.88 9.71
C ASP A 172 -11.49 8.70 9.46
N PHE A 173 -10.22 8.98 9.24
CA PHE A 173 -9.23 8.04 8.70
C PHE A 173 -9.24 6.67 9.41
N ASP A 174 -9.01 6.64 10.73
CA ASP A 174 -8.87 5.38 11.47
C ASP A 174 -10.21 4.66 11.61
N ALA A 175 -11.32 5.40 11.77
CA ALA A 175 -12.66 4.82 11.79
C ALA A 175 -13.01 4.15 10.46
N VAL A 176 -12.72 4.78 9.32
CA VAL A 176 -12.95 4.18 7.99
C VAL A 176 -12.08 2.93 7.79
N VAL A 177 -10.81 2.94 8.20
CA VAL A 177 -9.95 1.77 8.10
C VAL A 177 -10.47 0.62 8.99
N ALA A 178 -10.97 0.92 10.19
CA ALA A 178 -11.60 -0.06 11.07
C ALA A 178 -12.84 -0.69 10.42
N GLU A 179 -13.74 0.11 9.84
CA GLU A 179 -14.93 -0.36 9.12
C GLU A 179 -14.57 -1.23 7.90
N VAL A 180 -13.55 -0.85 7.13
CA VAL A 180 -13.04 -1.64 6.01
C VAL A 180 -12.49 -2.98 6.50
N THR A 181 -11.74 -2.98 7.61
CA THR A 181 -11.17 -4.20 8.19
C THR A 181 -12.27 -5.15 8.66
N GLU A 182 -13.28 -4.62 9.38
CA GLU A 182 -14.45 -5.39 9.80
C GLU A 182 -15.19 -6.00 8.60
N ALA A 183 -15.44 -5.22 7.56
CA ALA A 183 -16.14 -5.68 6.35
C ALA A 183 -15.37 -6.80 5.64
N ARG A 184 -14.03 -6.70 5.56
CA ARG A 184 -13.17 -7.77 4.99
C ARG A 184 -13.24 -9.04 5.83
N ILE A 185 -13.16 -8.95 7.16
CA ILE A 185 -13.28 -10.10 8.06
C ILE A 185 -14.66 -10.75 7.95
N ARG A 186 -15.72 -9.96 7.97
CA ARG A 186 -17.09 -10.43 7.80
C ARG A 186 -17.26 -11.17 6.48
N ASN A 187 -16.77 -10.63 5.37
CA ASN A 187 -16.81 -11.29 4.07
C ASN A 187 -16.06 -12.63 4.06
N LEU A 188 -14.92 -12.74 4.75
CA LEU A 188 -14.22 -14.02 4.90
C LEU A 188 -15.08 -15.06 5.64
N ILE A 189 -15.72 -14.67 6.74
CA ILE A 189 -16.60 -15.53 7.54
C ILE A 189 -17.80 -15.98 6.71
N GLU A 190 -18.49 -15.06 6.03
CA GLU A 190 -19.67 -15.36 5.19
C GLU A 190 -19.36 -16.34 4.06
N ARG A 191 -18.14 -16.29 3.52
CA ARG A 191 -17.67 -17.20 2.48
C ARG A 191 -17.09 -18.52 3.01
N GLY A 192 -17.12 -18.74 4.33
CA GLY A 192 -16.50 -19.91 4.96
C GLY A 192 -14.97 -19.94 4.82
N SER A 193 -14.35 -18.80 4.55
CA SER A 193 -12.89 -18.70 4.40
C SER A 193 -12.22 -18.53 5.76
N LYS A 194 -10.96 -18.99 5.87
CA LYS A 194 -10.20 -18.87 7.11
C LYS A 194 -9.84 -17.39 7.35
N VAL A 195 -10.18 -16.89 8.53
CA VAL A 195 -9.67 -15.61 9.06
C VAL A 195 -8.30 -15.88 9.68
N SER A 196 -7.27 -15.17 9.24
CA SER A 196 -5.92 -15.33 9.79
C SER A 196 -5.78 -14.58 11.13
N PRO A 197 -4.89 -15.01 12.05
CA PRO A 197 -4.56 -14.24 13.23
C PRO A 197 -4.14 -12.79 12.89
N GLN A 198 -3.40 -12.60 11.81
CA GLN A 198 -2.97 -11.27 11.35
C GLN A 198 -4.14 -10.32 11.04
N ASN A 199 -5.24 -10.82 10.44
CA ASN A 199 -6.44 -9.99 10.24
C ASN A 199 -7.04 -9.51 11.55
N ILE A 200 -7.06 -10.41 12.57
CA ILE A 200 -7.61 -10.11 13.89
C ILE A 200 -6.71 -9.12 14.64
N ASP A 201 -5.39 -9.34 14.62
CA ASP A 201 -4.42 -8.44 15.25
C ASP A 201 -4.53 -7.01 14.67
N PHE A 202 -4.62 -6.91 13.34
CA PHE A 202 -4.80 -5.62 12.68
C PHE A 202 -6.15 -4.96 13.06
N TRP A 203 -7.22 -5.73 13.09
CA TRP A 203 -8.53 -5.22 13.51
C TRP A 203 -8.51 -4.68 14.95
N TYR A 204 -7.88 -5.39 15.90
CA TYR A 204 -7.74 -4.90 17.28
C TYR A 204 -6.99 -3.57 17.38
N VAL A 205 -5.93 -3.40 16.59
CA VAL A 205 -5.22 -2.12 16.52
C VAL A 205 -6.16 -1.02 16.02
N MET A 206 -6.89 -1.28 14.93
CA MET A 206 -7.76 -0.27 14.33
C MET A 206 -8.94 0.13 15.23
N VAL A 207 -9.61 -0.80 15.89
CA VAL A 207 -10.71 -0.47 16.82
C VAL A 207 -10.23 0.18 18.11
N GLY A 208 -8.99 -0.13 18.57
CA GLY A 208 -8.38 0.51 19.73
C GLY A 208 -7.97 1.97 19.48
N GLU A 209 -7.67 2.34 18.23
CA GLU A 209 -7.31 3.70 17.84
C GLU A 209 -8.52 4.53 17.37
N ALA A 210 -9.64 3.88 16.99
CA ALA A 210 -10.89 4.53 16.56
C ALA A 210 -11.82 4.89 17.73
N ALA A 211 -11.55 4.39 18.93
CA ALA A 211 -12.35 4.63 20.14
C ALA A 211 -11.85 5.88 20.90
#